data_f8963849e30bf2d2ce20bbf8e599f479
#
_entry.id   f8963849e30bf2d2ce20bbf8e599f479
#
_cell.length_a   1.000
_cell.length_b   1.000
_cell.length_c   1.000
_cell.angle_alpha   90.00
_cell.angle_beta   90.00
_cell.angle_gamma   90.00
#
_symmetry.space_group_name_H-M   'P 1'
#
loop_
_entity.id
_entity.type
_entity.pdbx_description
1 polymer ?
#
loop_
_entity_poly.entity_id
_entity_poly.type
_entity_poly.pdbx_seq_one_letter_code
_entity_poly.pdbx_strand_id
1 'polypeptide(L)'
;MDRSTFESQKAFAGEKKPSMQRRCVDNDYTARRMYMITMVTEGRKPLFGKVVRRSGAFEPSAEVPHIELSALGEAVAKIWQTIGEHHPEVKVVALQMMPDHLHAILFVKEKMERPLGKVILGVKQACNQAFREVMPVEFVAVAQQHAQQRRENGLLFAKGFNDQILLRDGQLERWKNYLKDNPRRLLMKRENPDLFRVQRGVTYEGLSFSAIGNRFLLEHPLKLQVQCSRRISDEELKAKLHNCLRAARQGAVLVSPAISQGEKAIMRAAFEEGLPLIYLQENGFTDLAKPGGKRMEACARGQLLILAPWEHHNEKMTIKRVQCLELNEMARIICEGR
;
A
#
# COMPACT_ATOMS: atom_id res chain seq x y z
N MET A 1 17.23 -14.43 -11.11
CA MET A 1 17.64 -14.55 -9.69
C MET A 1 16.62 -15.46 -9.03
N ASP A 2 17.07 -16.57 -8.46
CA ASP A 2 16.17 -17.54 -7.88
C ASP A 2 15.63 -17.06 -6.52
N ARG A 3 14.62 -17.78 -6.00
CA ARG A 3 13.93 -17.45 -4.75
C ARG A 3 14.86 -17.54 -3.51
N SER A 4 15.89 -18.41 -3.57
CA SER A 4 16.85 -18.59 -2.46
C SER A 4 17.78 -17.39 -2.34
N THR A 5 18.26 -16.85 -3.44
CA THR A 5 19.06 -15.62 -3.52
C THR A 5 18.27 -14.40 -3.05
N PHE A 6 16.95 -14.33 -3.36
CA PHE A 6 16.07 -13.26 -2.88
C PHE A 6 15.79 -13.37 -1.37
N GLU A 7 15.60 -14.57 -0.85
CA GLU A 7 15.37 -14.79 0.60
C GLU A 7 16.66 -14.58 1.42
N SER A 8 17.85 -14.94 0.89
CA SER A 8 19.13 -14.65 1.52
C SER A 8 19.43 -13.15 1.59
N GLN A 9 18.99 -12.37 0.61
CA GLN A 9 19.10 -10.92 0.58
C GLN A 9 18.18 -10.22 1.57
N LYS A 10 17.06 -10.84 2.00
CA LYS A 10 16.20 -10.29 3.07
C LYS A 10 16.87 -10.30 4.45
N ALA A 11 17.80 -11.21 4.70
CA ALA A 11 18.54 -11.27 5.96
C ALA A 11 19.47 -10.06 6.17
N PHE A 12 19.81 -9.36 5.09
CA PHE A 12 20.59 -8.12 5.11
C PHE A 12 19.76 -6.83 5.28
N ALA A 13 18.49 -6.92 5.59
CA ALA A 13 17.73 -5.79 6.11
C ALA A 13 18.16 -5.47 7.56
N GLY A 14 19.47 -5.47 7.82
CA GLY A 14 20.07 -4.96 9.04
C GLY A 14 19.62 -3.51 9.31
N GLU A 15 20.03 -2.93 10.43
CA GLU A 15 19.67 -1.60 10.93
C GLU A 15 19.28 -0.61 9.83
N LYS A 16 18.13 0.06 9.95
CA LYS A 16 17.61 1.04 9.00
C LYS A 16 18.65 2.13 8.73
N LYS A 17 19.53 1.87 7.77
CA LYS A 17 20.56 2.81 7.34
C LYS A 17 19.95 3.98 6.57
N PRO A 18 20.62 5.14 6.50
CA PRO A 18 20.16 6.31 5.75
C PRO A 18 19.75 5.98 4.31
N SER A 19 18.85 6.77 3.72
CA SER A 19 18.15 6.47 2.45
C SER A 19 19.02 6.02 1.27
N MET A 20 20.30 6.42 1.24
CA MET A 20 21.24 5.98 0.20
C MET A 20 21.74 4.54 0.36
N GLN A 21 21.55 3.92 1.52
CA GLN A 21 21.96 2.56 1.81
C GLN A 21 20.79 1.55 1.70
N ARG A 22 19.61 2.00 1.28
CA ARG A 22 18.44 1.13 1.01
C ARG A 22 18.49 0.46 -0.37
N ARG A 23 19.53 0.74 -1.16
CA ARG A 23 19.69 0.12 -2.46
C ARG A 23 20.13 -1.33 -2.32
N CYS A 24 19.69 -2.17 -3.24
CA CYS A 24 20.17 -3.53 -3.33
C CYS A 24 21.68 -3.51 -3.60
N VAL A 25 22.48 -3.98 -2.64
CA VAL A 25 23.94 -3.92 -2.70
C VAL A 25 24.47 -4.77 -3.85
N ASP A 26 23.79 -5.86 -4.17
CA ASP A 26 24.18 -6.83 -5.20
C ASP A 26 23.59 -6.51 -6.59
N ASN A 27 22.93 -5.35 -6.77
CA ASN A 27 22.39 -4.99 -8.06
C ASN A 27 23.31 -4.04 -8.82
N ASP A 28 23.67 -4.40 -10.04
CA ASP A 28 24.34 -3.51 -10.99
C ASP A 28 23.33 -2.51 -11.56
N TYR A 29 23.36 -1.28 -11.06
CA TYR A 29 22.51 -0.18 -11.50
C TYR A 29 22.91 0.43 -12.85
N THR A 30 23.94 -0.09 -13.51
CA THR A 30 24.27 0.22 -14.90
C THR A 30 23.66 -0.75 -15.88
N ALA A 31 23.29 -1.96 -15.42
CA ALA A 31 22.82 -3.04 -16.28
C ALA A 31 21.39 -2.83 -16.78
N ARG A 32 21.07 -3.48 -17.91
CA ARG A 32 19.72 -3.54 -18.48
C ARG A 32 18.72 -4.11 -17.49
N ARG A 33 17.82 -3.25 -16.98
CA ARG A 33 16.78 -3.63 -15.98
C ARG A 33 15.62 -2.64 -15.97
N MET A 34 14.50 -3.06 -15.35
CA MET A 34 13.37 -2.18 -15.03
C MET A 34 13.34 -1.85 -13.55
N TYR A 35 13.06 -0.60 -13.26
CA TYR A 35 12.97 -0.06 -11.91
C TYR A 35 11.69 0.73 -11.72
N MET A 36 11.01 0.56 -10.58
CA MET A 36 10.03 1.55 -10.12
C MET A 36 10.71 2.50 -9.14
N ILE A 37 10.76 3.75 -9.50
CA ILE A 37 11.31 4.84 -8.69
C ILE A 37 10.16 5.55 -7.98
N THR A 38 10.33 5.81 -6.69
CA THR A 38 9.42 6.65 -5.91
C THR A 38 10.19 7.81 -5.33
N MET A 39 9.74 9.03 -5.61
CA MET A 39 10.32 10.26 -5.07
C MET A 39 9.24 11.06 -4.36
N VAL A 40 9.55 11.53 -3.17
CA VAL A 40 8.62 12.25 -2.28
C VAL A 40 9.09 13.70 -2.18
N THR A 41 8.16 14.66 -2.18
CA THR A 41 8.47 16.07 -1.90
C THR A 41 9.03 16.23 -0.49
N GLU A 42 9.86 17.24 -0.28
CA GLU A 42 10.37 17.54 1.05
C GLU A 42 9.20 17.86 2.01
N GLY A 43 9.19 17.17 3.15
CA GLY A 43 8.10 17.28 4.13
C GLY A 43 6.73 16.78 3.64
N ARG A 44 6.67 16.03 2.54
CA ARG A 44 5.42 15.54 1.92
C ARG A 44 4.43 16.66 1.59
N LYS A 45 4.92 17.84 1.22
CA LYS A 45 4.08 18.95 0.80
C LYS A 45 3.39 18.62 -0.54
N PRO A 46 2.09 18.88 -0.68
CA PRO A 46 1.33 18.56 -1.91
C PRO A 46 1.58 19.61 -3.02
N LEU A 47 2.81 19.70 -3.52
CA LEU A 47 3.24 20.73 -4.47
C LEU A 47 2.87 20.42 -5.92
N PHE A 48 2.62 19.16 -6.27
CA PHE A 48 2.40 18.74 -7.67
C PHE A 48 0.94 18.79 -8.13
N GLY A 49 0.01 19.14 -7.24
CA GLY A 49 -1.40 19.23 -7.60
C GLY A 49 -2.35 18.65 -6.56
N LYS A 50 -3.56 18.38 -6.98
CA LYS A 50 -4.63 17.84 -6.12
C LYS A 50 -5.33 16.67 -6.79
N VAL A 51 -5.85 15.73 -5.98
CA VAL A 51 -6.72 14.68 -6.48
C VAL A 51 -8.12 15.25 -6.68
N VAL A 52 -8.69 15.03 -7.85
CA VAL A 52 -10.04 15.47 -8.22
C VAL A 52 -10.85 14.31 -8.76
N ARG A 53 -12.18 14.38 -8.56
CA ARG A 53 -13.16 13.65 -9.36
C ARG A 53 -13.60 14.56 -10.50
N ARG A 54 -13.77 14.03 -11.69
CA ARG A 54 -14.41 14.78 -12.76
C ARG A 54 -15.91 14.84 -12.46
N SER A 55 -16.36 15.97 -11.93
CA SER A 55 -17.77 16.29 -11.81
C SER A 55 -18.22 16.78 -13.18
N GLY A 56 -18.87 15.96 -13.98
CA GLY A 56 -19.36 16.32 -15.31
C GLY A 56 -20.45 15.39 -15.77
N ALA A 57 -21.67 15.87 -15.68
CA ALA A 57 -22.90 15.55 -16.38
C ALA A 57 -22.97 14.26 -17.24
N PHE A 58 -23.90 13.37 -16.88
CA PHE A 58 -24.67 12.47 -17.75
C PHE A 58 -24.00 11.28 -18.46
N GLU A 59 -22.79 10.84 -18.13
CA GLU A 59 -22.32 9.55 -18.64
C GLU A 59 -21.86 8.60 -17.54
N PRO A 60 -22.27 7.30 -17.56
CA PRO A 60 -21.94 6.31 -16.54
C PRO A 60 -20.45 5.92 -16.47
N SER A 61 -19.62 6.39 -17.40
CA SER A 61 -18.18 6.09 -17.51
C SER A 61 -17.25 7.18 -16.95
N ALA A 62 -17.76 8.23 -16.30
CA ALA A 62 -17.12 9.54 -16.31
C ALA A 62 -16.33 9.94 -15.05
N GLU A 63 -16.24 9.13 -13.99
CA GLU A 63 -15.61 9.62 -12.75
C GLU A 63 -14.37 8.82 -12.31
N VAL A 64 -13.39 8.67 -13.18
CA VAL A 64 -12.10 8.12 -12.74
C VAL A 64 -11.33 9.22 -12.01
N PRO A 65 -11.07 9.09 -10.69
CA PRO A 65 -10.25 10.04 -9.95
C PRO A 65 -8.88 10.21 -10.59
N HIS A 66 -8.44 11.45 -10.75
CA HIS A 66 -7.15 11.78 -11.35
C HIS A 66 -6.45 12.91 -10.58
N ILE A 67 -5.20 13.18 -10.91
CA ILE A 67 -4.46 14.31 -10.36
C ILE A 67 -4.56 15.47 -11.35
N GLU A 68 -5.18 16.56 -10.92
CA GLU A 68 -5.06 17.87 -11.57
C GLU A 68 -3.73 18.46 -11.15
N LEU A 69 -2.81 18.57 -12.11
CA LEU A 69 -1.46 19.02 -11.84
C LEU A 69 -1.42 20.54 -11.58
N SER A 70 -0.53 20.95 -10.69
CA SER A 70 -0.11 22.35 -10.58
C SER A 70 0.90 22.69 -11.69
N ALA A 71 1.17 23.97 -11.92
CA ALA A 71 2.23 24.40 -12.85
C ALA A 71 3.58 23.72 -12.55
N LEU A 72 3.93 23.57 -11.27
CA LEU A 72 5.12 22.81 -10.87
C LEU A 72 4.99 21.32 -11.19
N GLY A 73 3.83 20.73 -10.95
CA GLY A 73 3.55 19.32 -11.29
C GLY A 73 3.71 19.05 -12.78
N GLU A 74 3.23 19.94 -13.64
CA GLU A 74 3.38 19.85 -15.10
C GLU A 74 4.85 19.99 -15.53
N ALA A 75 5.58 20.97 -14.99
CA ALA A 75 7.00 21.14 -15.27
C ALA A 75 7.83 19.91 -14.87
N VAL A 76 7.58 19.37 -13.69
CA VAL A 76 8.23 18.14 -13.20
C VAL A 76 7.86 16.94 -14.07
N ALA A 77 6.59 16.78 -14.45
CA ALA A 77 6.18 15.69 -15.31
C ALA A 77 6.88 15.74 -16.68
N LYS A 78 7.01 16.92 -17.26
CA LYS A 78 7.73 17.14 -18.52
C LYS A 78 9.21 16.75 -18.41
N ILE A 79 9.91 17.20 -17.35
CA ILE A 79 11.31 16.82 -17.10
C ILE A 79 11.47 15.28 -17.02
N TRP A 80 10.55 14.60 -16.37
CA TRP A 80 10.60 13.14 -16.31
C TRP A 80 10.37 12.46 -17.67
N GLN A 81 9.46 12.99 -18.48
CA GLN A 81 9.17 12.45 -19.82
C GLN A 81 10.35 12.61 -20.79
N THR A 82 11.15 13.67 -20.64
CA THR A 82 12.29 13.96 -21.50
C THR A 82 13.62 13.31 -21.05
N ILE A 83 13.60 12.44 -20.03
CA ILE A 83 14.82 11.73 -19.57
C ILE A 83 15.54 11.04 -20.73
N GLY A 84 14.79 10.37 -21.63
CA GLY A 84 15.35 9.65 -22.77
C GLY A 84 16.04 10.54 -23.82
N GLU A 85 15.80 11.84 -23.83
CA GLU A 85 16.48 12.79 -24.71
C GLU A 85 17.93 13.06 -24.24
N HIS A 86 18.15 13.03 -22.92
CA HIS A 86 19.46 13.24 -22.29
C HIS A 86 20.17 11.92 -21.97
N HIS A 87 19.42 10.85 -21.81
CA HIS A 87 19.89 9.51 -21.48
C HIS A 87 19.20 8.49 -22.38
N PRO A 88 19.66 8.33 -23.65
CA PRO A 88 19.03 7.46 -24.65
C PRO A 88 18.86 6.01 -24.19
N GLU A 89 19.72 5.55 -23.27
CA GLU A 89 19.66 4.21 -22.66
C GLU A 89 18.46 4.03 -21.71
N VAL A 90 17.83 5.13 -21.25
CA VAL A 90 16.76 5.09 -20.27
C VAL A 90 15.43 5.47 -20.90
N LYS A 91 14.45 4.57 -20.80
CA LYS A 91 13.07 4.80 -21.24
C LYS A 91 12.15 4.95 -20.05
N VAL A 92 11.35 6.02 -20.03
CA VAL A 92 10.23 6.15 -19.09
C VAL A 92 9.06 5.32 -19.62
N VAL A 93 8.72 4.25 -18.93
CA VAL A 93 7.66 3.31 -19.31
C VAL A 93 6.30 3.76 -18.76
N ALA A 94 6.30 4.33 -17.57
CA ALA A 94 5.11 4.92 -16.95
C ALA A 94 5.54 5.99 -15.94
N LEU A 95 4.73 7.02 -15.80
CA LEU A 95 4.88 8.08 -14.81
C LEU A 95 3.52 8.36 -14.18
N GLN A 96 3.44 8.38 -12.86
CA GLN A 96 2.27 8.78 -12.11
C GLN A 96 2.64 9.87 -11.13
N MET A 97 2.15 11.06 -11.38
CA MET A 97 2.24 12.18 -10.45
C MET A 97 1.16 12.05 -9.37
N MET A 98 1.56 12.29 -8.13
CA MET A 98 0.67 12.38 -6.97
C MET A 98 0.89 13.75 -6.31
N PRO A 99 0.02 14.25 -5.45
CA PRO A 99 0.19 15.59 -4.89
C PRO A 99 1.53 15.83 -4.19
N ASP A 100 2.04 14.87 -3.44
CA ASP A 100 3.24 14.97 -2.61
C ASP A 100 4.37 14.01 -3.00
N HIS A 101 4.23 13.29 -4.10
CA HIS A 101 5.23 12.34 -4.60
C HIS A 101 4.97 11.97 -6.06
N LEU A 102 5.91 11.26 -6.64
CA LEU A 102 5.74 10.62 -7.93
C LEU A 102 6.23 9.17 -7.93
N HIS A 103 5.70 8.40 -8.85
CA HIS A 103 6.18 7.07 -9.21
C HIS A 103 6.53 7.05 -10.68
N ALA A 104 7.71 6.53 -11.03
CA ALA A 104 8.11 6.32 -12.41
C ALA A 104 8.59 4.89 -12.61
N ILE A 105 8.18 4.24 -13.69
CA ILE A 105 8.77 2.98 -14.14
C ILE A 105 9.78 3.32 -15.21
N LEU A 106 11.05 3.05 -14.92
CA LEU A 106 12.17 3.28 -15.83
C LEU A 106 12.68 1.94 -16.37
N PHE A 107 12.97 1.91 -17.67
CA PHE A 107 13.63 0.79 -18.31
C PHE A 107 15.02 1.23 -18.81
N VAL A 108 16.07 0.71 -18.20
CA VAL A 108 17.43 0.76 -18.71
C VAL A 108 17.52 -0.26 -19.83
N LYS A 109 17.58 0.20 -21.10
CA LYS A 109 17.51 -0.66 -22.30
C LYS A 109 18.82 -1.38 -22.55
N GLU A 110 19.92 -0.75 -22.24
CA GLU A 110 21.28 -1.22 -22.47
C GLU A 110 22.20 -0.77 -21.34
N LYS A 111 23.40 -1.32 -21.28
CA LYS A 111 24.36 -1.00 -20.22
C LYS A 111 24.76 0.47 -20.29
N MET A 112 24.65 1.13 -19.17
CA MET A 112 24.99 2.57 -18.99
C MET A 112 26.44 2.72 -18.54
N GLU A 113 27.07 3.82 -18.89
CA GLU A 113 28.39 4.20 -18.34
C GLU A 113 28.31 4.55 -16.85
N ARG A 114 27.23 5.19 -16.44
CA ARG A 114 27.02 5.66 -15.06
C ARG A 114 25.77 5.02 -14.46
N PRO A 115 25.76 4.71 -13.15
CA PRO A 115 24.62 4.07 -12.53
C PRO A 115 23.37 4.97 -12.55
N LEU A 116 22.18 4.37 -12.62
CA LEU A 116 20.87 5.03 -12.67
C LEU A 116 20.70 6.14 -11.63
N GLY A 117 21.36 6.01 -10.46
CA GLY A 117 21.35 7.04 -9.44
C GLY A 117 21.93 8.40 -9.89
N LYS A 118 22.84 8.42 -10.88
CA LYS A 118 23.36 9.67 -11.46
C LYS A 118 22.33 10.32 -12.39
N VAL A 119 21.60 9.53 -13.15
CA VAL A 119 20.46 10.01 -13.94
C VAL A 119 19.42 10.66 -13.04
N ILE A 120 19.01 9.97 -11.96
CA ILE A 120 18.03 10.52 -10.99
C ILE A 120 18.54 11.79 -10.31
N LEU A 121 19.85 11.90 -10.06
CA LEU A 121 20.44 13.12 -9.52
C LEU A 121 20.30 14.30 -10.50
N GLY A 122 20.59 14.10 -11.78
CA GLY A 122 20.38 15.11 -12.82
C GLY A 122 18.93 15.54 -12.93
N VAL A 123 18.00 14.58 -12.94
CA VAL A 123 16.55 14.85 -12.91
C VAL A 123 16.14 15.68 -11.68
N LYS A 124 16.68 15.37 -10.50
CA LYS A 124 16.44 16.18 -9.29
C LYS A 124 16.92 17.61 -9.44
N GLN A 125 18.08 17.81 -10.04
CA GLN A 125 18.64 19.15 -10.28
C GLN A 125 17.74 19.95 -11.23
N ALA A 126 17.29 19.34 -12.34
CA ALA A 126 16.36 19.98 -13.27
C ALA A 126 15.01 20.31 -12.59
N CYS A 127 14.49 19.40 -11.77
CA CYS A 127 13.26 19.65 -11.00
C CYS A 127 13.44 20.76 -9.94
N ASN A 128 14.60 20.89 -9.31
CA ASN A 128 14.89 22.00 -8.39
C ASN A 128 14.95 23.34 -9.13
N GLN A 129 15.49 23.36 -10.37
CA GLN A 129 15.47 24.54 -11.22
C GLN A 129 14.03 24.95 -11.56
N ALA A 130 13.21 24.01 -12.00
CA ALA A 130 11.77 24.25 -12.26
C ALA A 130 11.04 24.76 -11.00
N PHE A 131 11.36 24.22 -9.82
CA PHE A 131 10.78 24.69 -8.55
C PHE A 131 11.17 26.15 -8.27
N ARG A 132 12.43 26.52 -8.50
CA ARG A 132 12.90 27.91 -8.38
C ARG A 132 12.19 28.87 -9.33
N GLU A 133 11.92 28.43 -10.56
CA GLU A 133 11.29 29.25 -11.60
C GLU A 133 9.78 29.40 -11.37
N VAL A 134 9.09 28.33 -11.00
CA VAL A 134 7.63 28.31 -10.85
C VAL A 134 7.15 28.81 -9.49
N MET A 135 7.92 28.56 -8.42
CA MET A 135 7.57 28.90 -7.03
C MET A 135 8.77 29.55 -6.31
N PRO A 136 9.20 30.73 -6.73
CA PRO A 136 10.44 31.35 -6.21
C PRO A 136 10.40 31.66 -4.71
N VAL A 137 9.25 32.05 -4.18
CA VAL A 137 9.08 32.39 -2.75
C VAL A 137 9.25 31.14 -1.89
N GLU A 138 8.53 30.06 -2.24
CA GLU A 138 8.59 28.78 -1.55
C GLU A 138 9.99 28.14 -1.68
N PHE A 139 10.63 28.31 -2.84
CA PHE A 139 11.98 27.83 -3.06
C PHE A 139 12.96 28.51 -2.10
N VAL A 140 12.92 29.83 -1.98
CA VAL A 140 13.80 30.59 -1.07
C VAL A 140 13.56 30.16 0.38
N ALA A 141 12.32 30.02 0.81
CA ALA A 141 11.98 29.59 2.16
C ALA A 141 12.55 28.19 2.48
N VAL A 142 12.41 27.24 1.54
CA VAL A 142 12.97 25.88 1.70
C VAL A 142 14.49 25.91 1.69
N ALA A 143 15.11 26.69 0.79
CA ALA A 143 16.56 26.81 0.70
C ALA A 143 17.19 27.39 1.99
N GLN A 144 16.58 28.41 2.59
CA GLN A 144 16.99 28.97 3.88
C GLN A 144 16.88 27.95 5.01
N GLN A 145 15.79 27.22 5.08
CA GLN A 145 15.59 26.16 6.09
C GLN A 145 16.65 25.06 5.95
N HIS A 146 17.01 24.67 4.72
CA HIS A 146 18.05 23.67 4.46
C HIS A 146 19.45 24.16 4.83
N ALA A 147 19.78 25.42 4.55
CA ALA A 147 21.05 26.01 4.91
C ALA A 147 21.25 26.01 6.44
N GLN A 148 20.19 26.35 7.20
CA GLN A 148 20.23 26.33 8.67
C GLN A 148 20.42 24.92 9.24
N GLN A 149 19.85 23.90 8.58
CA GLN A 149 19.91 22.51 9.03
C GLN A 149 21.13 21.74 8.51
N ARG A 150 22.07 22.38 7.79
CA ARG A 150 23.22 21.76 7.10
C ARG A 150 22.82 20.54 6.24
N ARG A 151 21.65 20.58 5.62
CA ARG A 151 21.16 19.50 4.73
C ARG A 151 21.58 19.81 3.30
N GLU A 152 22.48 19.02 2.77
CA GLU A 152 23.10 19.26 1.46
C GLU A 152 22.23 18.99 0.23
N ASN A 153 21.09 18.29 0.34
CA ASN A 153 20.26 17.95 -0.83
C ASN A 153 18.82 17.72 -0.44
N GLY A 154 17.88 18.25 -1.23
CA GLY A 154 16.46 17.95 -1.06
C GLY A 154 15.57 19.18 -1.08
N LEU A 155 15.79 20.13 -1.97
CA LEU A 155 14.96 21.34 -2.03
C LEU A 155 13.50 21.00 -2.38
N LEU A 156 13.27 20.43 -3.55
CA LEU A 156 11.95 19.98 -3.95
C LEU A 156 11.64 18.59 -3.39
N PHE A 157 12.57 17.65 -3.52
CA PHE A 157 12.40 16.28 -3.08
C PHE A 157 13.19 15.98 -1.82
N ALA A 158 12.67 15.14 -0.97
CA ALA A 158 13.37 14.56 0.16
C ALA A 158 14.68 13.88 -0.26
N LYS A 159 15.60 13.73 0.70
CA LYS A 159 16.91 13.09 0.46
C LYS A 159 16.71 11.65 -0.02
N GLY A 160 17.40 11.32 -1.12
CA GLY A 160 17.33 9.97 -1.72
C GLY A 160 16.10 9.75 -2.59
N PHE A 161 15.81 8.50 -2.88
CA PHE A 161 14.62 7.97 -3.55
C PHE A 161 14.50 6.49 -3.20
N ASN A 162 13.30 5.94 -3.31
CA ASN A 162 13.09 4.51 -3.20
C ASN A 162 13.09 3.90 -4.61
N ASP A 163 13.75 2.76 -4.75
CA ASP A 163 13.71 1.96 -5.98
C ASP A 163 13.26 0.53 -5.67
N GLN A 164 12.59 -0.06 -6.62
CA GLN A 164 12.24 -1.48 -6.62
C GLN A 164 12.59 -2.04 -8.00
N ILE A 165 13.20 -3.22 -8.02
CA ILE A 165 13.61 -3.90 -9.25
C ILE A 165 12.49 -4.82 -9.70
N LEU A 166 12.14 -4.78 -10.99
CA LEU A 166 11.22 -5.74 -11.58
C LEU A 166 11.98 -7.02 -11.93
N LEU A 167 11.61 -8.11 -11.27
CA LEU A 167 12.29 -9.41 -11.40
C LEU A 167 11.39 -10.54 -11.87
N ARG A 168 10.06 -10.32 -11.94
CA ARG A 168 9.08 -11.39 -12.19
C ARG A 168 8.19 -11.07 -13.39
N ASP A 169 7.82 -12.11 -14.14
CA ASP A 169 6.84 -12.00 -15.21
C ASP A 169 5.50 -11.47 -14.72
N GLY A 170 4.83 -10.67 -15.53
CA GLY A 170 3.57 -10.02 -15.19
C GLY A 170 3.66 -8.91 -14.14
N GLN A 171 4.84 -8.65 -13.56
CA GLN A 171 5.03 -7.61 -12.54
C GLN A 171 4.85 -6.21 -13.12
N LEU A 172 5.27 -5.98 -14.37
CA LEU A 172 5.15 -4.69 -15.05
C LEU A 172 3.69 -4.26 -15.18
N GLU A 173 2.81 -5.15 -15.65
CA GLU A 173 1.39 -4.81 -15.82
C GLU A 173 0.69 -4.57 -14.47
N ARG A 174 1.03 -5.36 -13.44
CA ARG A 174 0.54 -5.12 -12.08
C ARG A 174 0.96 -3.74 -11.55
N TRP A 175 2.19 -3.31 -11.86
CA TRP A 175 2.69 -2.01 -11.42
C TRP A 175 2.07 -0.86 -12.20
N LYS A 176 1.90 -0.99 -13.50
CA LYS A 176 1.16 0.00 -14.31
C LYS A 176 -0.27 0.18 -13.78
N ASN A 177 -0.96 -0.91 -13.50
CA ASN A 177 -2.32 -0.87 -12.94
C ASN A 177 -2.33 -0.24 -11.54
N TYR A 178 -1.35 -0.57 -10.69
CA TYR A 178 -1.19 0.07 -9.39
C TYR A 178 -0.98 1.59 -9.52
N LEU A 179 -0.13 2.04 -10.44
CA LEU A 179 0.13 3.47 -10.66
C LEU A 179 -1.13 4.19 -11.12
N LYS A 180 -1.85 3.65 -12.10
CA LYS A 180 -3.13 4.20 -12.58
C LYS A 180 -4.19 4.32 -11.49
N ASP A 181 -4.23 3.36 -10.55
CA ASP A 181 -5.19 3.32 -9.45
C ASP A 181 -4.85 4.24 -8.26
N ASN A 182 -3.63 4.76 -8.19
CA ASN A 182 -3.18 5.57 -7.07
C ASN A 182 -4.04 6.82 -6.78
N PRO A 183 -4.50 7.62 -7.78
CA PRO A 183 -5.38 8.75 -7.50
C PRO A 183 -6.70 8.32 -6.84
N ARG A 184 -7.34 7.26 -7.32
CA ARG A 184 -8.57 6.70 -6.73
C ARG A 184 -8.32 6.25 -5.28
N ARG A 185 -7.21 5.53 -5.03
CA ARG A 185 -6.83 5.08 -3.69
C ARG A 185 -6.56 6.25 -2.74
N LEU A 186 -5.97 7.34 -3.25
CA LEU A 186 -5.76 8.54 -2.44
C LEU A 186 -7.09 9.20 -2.07
N LEU A 187 -8.00 9.33 -3.03
CA LEU A 187 -9.32 9.92 -2.79
C LEU A 187 -10.10 9.10 -1.75
N MET A 188 -10.18 7.79 -1.92
CA MET A 188 -10.83 6.88 -0.96
C MET A 188 -10.31 7.06 0.47
N LYS A 189 -8.98 7.20 0.64
CA LYS A 189 -8.36 7.42 1.96
C LYS A 189 -8.70 8.79 2.54
N ARG A 190 -8.86 9.80 1.70
CA ARG A 190 -9.23 11.16 2.15
C ARG A 190 -10.69 11.26 2.56
N GLU A 191 -11.56 10.57 1.82
CA GLU A 191 -12.99 10.55 2.10
C GLU A 191 -13.35 9.71 3.33
N ASN A 192 -12.56 8.66 3.62
CA ASN A 192 -12.83 7.72 4.69
C ASN A 192 -11.58 7.47 5.56
N PRO A 193 -10.99 8.49 6.20
CA PRO A 193 -9.71 8.35 6.90
C PRO A 193 -9.74 7.28 8.00
N ASP A 194 -10.86 7.14 8.69
CA ASP A 194 -11.01 6.23 9.83
C ASP A 194 -11.03 4.75 9.41
N LEU A 195 -11.42 4.45 8.18
CA LEU A 195 -11.39 3.08 7.64
C LEU A 195 -9.96 2.61 7.31
N PHE A 196 -8.99 3.52 7.29
CA PHE A 196 -7.63 3.22 6.83
C PHE A 196 -6.54 3.48 7.87
N ARG A 197 -6.91 3.98 9.05
CA ARG A 197 -5.99 4.19 10.18
C ARG A 197 -6.07 3.03 11.14
N VAL A 198 -4.93 2.73 11.77
CA VAL A 198 -4.92 1.83 12.92
C VAL A 198 -5.60 2.54 14.09
N GLN A 199 -6.60 1.90 14.63
CA GLN A 199 -7.29 2.33 15.84
C GLN A 199 -6.87 1.41 16.97
N ARG A 200 -6.31 1.98 18.03
CA ARG A 200 -5.83 1.26 19.22
C ARG A 200 -6.90 1.26 20.30
N GLY A 201 -6.87 0.23 21.16
CA GLY A 201 -7.74 0.16 22.32
C GLY A 201 -9.24 0.03 21.95
N VAL A 202 -9.56 -0.57 20.82
CA VAL A 202 -10.95 -0.89 20.47
C VAL A 202 -11.43 -2.00 21.40
N THR A 203 -12.37 -1.70 22.28
CA THR A 203 -12.91 -2.65 23.23
C THR A 203 -14.25 -3.20 22.76
N TYR A 204 -14.45 -4.50 22.92
CA TYR A 204 -15.72 -5.17 22.67
C TYR A 204 -15.84 -6.39 23.59
N GLU A 205 -16.94 -6.49 24.39
CA GLU A 205 -17.20 -7.58 25.33
C GLU A 205 -16.00 -7.93 26.23
N GLY A 206 -15.35 -6.92 26.80
CA GLY A 206 -14.19 -7.08 27.67
C GLY A 206 -12.87 -7.40 26.94
N LEU A 207 -12.89 -7.58 25.63
CA LEU A 207 -11.71 -7.80 24.80
C LEU A 207 -11.18 -6.46 24.29
N SER A 208 -9.86 -6.36 24.11
CA SER A 208 -9.19 -5.17 23.54
C SER A 208 -8.43 -5.52 22.28
N PHE A 209 -8.57 -4.68 21.24
CA PHE A 209 -7.98 -4.90 19.93
C PHE A 209 -7.32 -3.64 19.37
N SER A 210 -6.35 -3.84 18.52
CA SER A 210 -6.01 -2.89 17.47
C SER A 210 -6.84 -3.22 16.23
N ALA A 211 -7.41 -2.22 15.55
CA ALA A 211 -8.36 -2.42 14.47
C ALA A 211 -8.05 -1.58 13.23
N ILE A 212 -8.38 -2.09 12.05
CA ILE A 212 -8.43 -1.36 10.78
C ILE A 212 -9.71 -1.77 10.05
N GLY A 213 -10.47 -0.80 9.55
CA GLY A 213 -11.70 -1.02 8.78
C GLY A 213 -12.95 -0.55 9.50
N ASN A 214 -14.08 -1.12 9.11
CA ASN A 214 -15.40 -0.70 9.59
C ASN A 214 -15.73 -1.28 10.97
N ARG A 215 -15.56 -0.49 12.03
CA ARG A 215 -15.85 -0.89 13.42
C ARG A 215 -17.33 -1.17 13.70
N PHE A 216 -18.24 -0.57 12.95
CA PHE A 216 -19.68 -0.82 13.13
C PHE A 216 -20.08 -2.28 12.89
N LEU A 217 -19.21 -3.05 12.23
CA LEU A 217 -19.42 -4.49 12.11
C LEU A 217 -19.39 -5.24 13.45
N LEU A 218 -18.71 -4.70 14.48
CA LEU A 218 -18.74 -5.28 15.84
C LEU A 218 -20.13 -5.17 16.49
N GLU A 219 -20.82 -4.08 16.21
CA GLU A 219 -22.14 -3.79 16.78
C GLU A 219 -23.29 -4.46 16.00
N HIS A 220 -22.96 -5.11 14.88
CA HIS A 220 -23.96 -5.74 14.04
C HIS A 220 -24.66 -6.89 14.80
N PRO A 221 -26.01 -6.95 14.82
CA PRO A 221 -26.75 -7.91 15.64
C PRO A 221 -26.60 -9.36 15.15
N LEU A 222 -26.38 -9.57 13.86
CA LEU A 222 -26.23 -10.90 13.28
C LEU A 222 -24.75 -11.13 12.92
N LYS A 223 -24.07 -11.90 13.75
CA LYS A 223 -22.68 -12.33 13.53
C LYS A 223 -22.62 -13.85 13.55
N LEU A 224 -21.84 -14.43 12.66
CA LEU A 224 -21.70 -15.89 12.53
C LEU A 224 -20.21 -16.25 12.55
N GLN A 225 -19.81 -17.04 13.54
CA GLN A 225 -18.46 -17.57 13.61
C GLN A 225 -18.23 -18.60 12.50
N VAL A 226 -17.15 -18.42 11.76
CA VAL A 226 -16.65 -19.41 10.81
C VAL A 226 -15.47 -20.14 11.44
N GLN A 227 -15.72 -21.36 11.90
CA GLN A 227 -14.74 -22.26 12.47
C GLN A 227 -14.86 -23.64 11.82
N CYS A 228 -13.77 -24.21 11.35
CA CYS A 228 -13.73 -25.52 10.69
C CYS A 228 -12.66 -26.41 11.30
N SER A 229 -12.98 -27.68 11.47
CA SER A 229 -12.00 -28.70 11.78
C SER A 229 -10.92 -28.75 10.67
N ARG A 230 -9.67 -29.04 11.06
CA ARG A 230 -8.60 -29.31 10.08
C ARG A 230 -8.85 -30.58 9.26
N ARG A 231 -9.72 -31.47 9.75
CA ARG A 231 -10.10 -32.76 9.15
C ARG A 231 -11.51 -32.75 8.58
N ILE A 232 -12.06 -31.57 8.28
CA ILE A 232 -13.39 -31.46 7.66
C ILE A 232 -13.38 -32.15 6.29
N SER A 233 -14.40 -32.96 5.99
CA SER A 233 -14.55 -33.57 4.68
C SER A 233 -14.92 -32.52 3.61
N ASP A 234 -14.74 -32.86 2.32
CA ASP A 234 -15.09 -31.96 1.23
C ASP A 234 -16.61 -31.70 1.17
N GLU A 235 -17.43 -32.69 1.47
CA GLU A 235 -18.92 -32.59 1.52
C GLU A 235 -19.33 -31.65 2.66
N GLU A 236 -18.81 -31.86 3.86
CA GLU A 236 -19.07 -30.99 5.01
C GLU A 236 -18.61 -29.56 4.76
N LEU A 237 -17.45 -29.38 4.13
CA LEU A 237 -16.92 -28.06 3.79
C LEU A 237 -17.83 -27.35 2.78
N LYS A 238 -18.31 -28.06 1.73
CA LYS A 238 -19.26 -27.51 0.74
C LYS A 238 -20.57 -27.09 1.41
N ALA A 239 -21.10 -27.92 2.27
CA ALA A 239 -22.34 -27.61 3.01
C ALA A 239 -22.14 -26.39 3.91
N LYS A 240 -21.03 -26.31 4.65
CA LYS A 240 -20.70 -25.20 5.55
C LYS A 240 -20.48 -23.93 4.78
N LEU A 241 -19.72 -23.96 3.66
CA LEU A 241 -19.53 -22.85 2.75
C LEU A 241 -20.87 -22.29 2.27
N HIS A 242 -21.74 -23.15 1.76
CA HIS A 242 -23.09 -22.78 1.30
C HIS A 242 -23.88 -22.07 2.41
N ASN A 243 -23.92 -22.66 3.61
CA ASN A 243 -24.68 -22.11 4.75
C ASN A 243 -24.12 -20.76 5.22
N CYS A 244 -22.78 -20.61 5.33
CA CYS A 244 -22.14 -19.35 5.71
C CYS A 244 -22.41 -18.24 4.69
N LEU A 245 -22.25 -18.52 3.38
CA LEU A 245 -22.52 -17.54 2.34
C LEU A 245 -23.99 -17.16 2.29
N ARG A 246 -24.91 -18.12 2.45
CA ARG A 246 -26.36 -17.85 2.54
C ARG A 246 -26.67 -16.91 3.71
N ALA A 247 -26.14 -17.18 4.91
CA ALA A 247 -26.35 -16.34 6.08
C ALA A 247 -25.77 -14.91 5.84
N ALA A 248 -24.58 -14.81 5.25
CA ALA A 248 -23.95 -13.52 4.97
C ALA A 248 -24.71 -12.71 3.90
N ARG A 249 -25.26 -13.36 2.87
CA ARG A 249 -26.17 -12.73 1.88
C ARG A 249 -27.48 -12.24 2.51
N GLN A 250 -27.88 -12.84 3.62
CA GLN A 250 -29.03 -12.42 4.43
C GLN A 250 -28.67 -11.36 5.48
N GLY A 251 -27.43 -10.84 5.44
CA GLY A 251 -26.97 -9.74 6.26
C GLY A 251 -26.11 -10.14 7.48
N ALA A 252 -25.80 -11.41 7.69
CA ALA A 252 -24.90 -11.79 8.78
C ALA A 252 -23.44 -11.39 8.48
N VAL A 253 -22.72 -10.94 9.51
CA VAL A 253 -21.28 -10.68 9.45
C VAL A 253 -20.53 -11.97 9.77
N LEU A 254 -19.67 -12.44 8.87
CA LEU A 254 -18.85 -13.61 9.15
C LEU A 254 -17.60 -13.22 9.95
N VAL A 255 -17.33 -13.95 11.02
CA VAL A 255 -16.23 -13.69 11.97
C VAL A 255 -15.29 -14.90 12.01
N SER A 256 -14.01 -14.70 11.70
CA SER A 256 -13.03 -15.80 11.76
C SER A 256 -11.60 -15.32 11.79
N PRO A 257 -10.68 -16.04 12.46
CA PRO A 257 -9.25 -15.89 12.26
C PRO A 257 -8.73 -16.55 10.97
N ALA A 258 -9.56 -17.30 10.24
CA ALA A 258 -9.21 -18.02 9.02
C ALA A 258 -7.93 -18.86 9.15
N ILE A 259 -7.85 -19.71 10.17
CA ILE A 259 -6.67 -20.53 10.48
C ILE A 259 -6.63 -21.79 9.62
N SER A 260 -7.73 -22.57 9.64
CA SER A 260 -7.85 -23.79 8.86
C SER A 260 -8.06 -23.51 7.36
N GLN A 261 -7.80 -24.52 6.51
CA GLN A 261 -8.05 -24.38 5.07
C GLN A 261 -9.53 -24.16 4.75
N GLY A 262 -10.43 -24.82 5.50
CA GLY A 262 -11.88 -24.64 5.36
C GLY A 262 -12.31 -23.20 5.72
N GLU A 263 -11.84 -22.66 6.84
CA GLU A 263 -12.10 -21.26 7.21
C GLU A 263 -11.58 -20.29 6.16
N LYS A 264 -10.35 -20.50 5.67
CA LYS A 264 -9.77 -19.67 4.59
C LYS A 264 -10.60 -19.71 3.31
N ALA A 265 -11.12 -20.88 2.94
CA ALA A 265 -11.96 -21.03 1.76
C ALA A 265 -13.27 -20.25 1.90
N ILE A 266 -13.96 -20.39 3.05
CA ILE A 266 -15.23 -19.71 3.32
C ILE A 266 -15.02 -18.18 3.37
N MET A 267 -14.02 -17.71 4.14
CA MET A 267 -13.75 -16.28 4.30
C MET A 267 -13.30 -15.64 2.98
N ARG A 268 -12.56 -16.39 2.13
CA ARG A 268 -12.18 -15.93 0.80
C ARG A 268 -13.38 -15.79 -0.12
N ALA A 269 -14.26 -16.78 -0.17
CA ALA A 269 -15.46 -16.74 -1.00
C ALA A 269 -16.37 -15.55 -0.60
N ALA A 270 -16.60 -15.38 0.69
CA ALA A 270 -17.37 -14.25 1.20
C ALA A 270 -16.70 -12.88 0.89
N PHE A 271 -15.36 -12.81 0.98
CA PHE A 271 -14.60 -11.61 0.61
C PHE A 271 -14.74 -11.26 -0.87
N GLU A 272 -14.68 -12.27 -1.75
CA GLU A 272 -14.81 -12.09 -3.20
C GLU A 272 -16.23 -11.67 -3.61
N GLU A 273 -17.24 -12.14 -2.90
CA GLU A 273 -18.64 -11.72 -3.10
C GLU A 273 -18.95 -10.34 -2.48
N GLY A 274 -18.03 -9.71 -1.77
CA GLY A 274 -18.25 -8.41 -1.15
C GLY A 274 -19.09 -8.45 0.13
N LEU A 275 -19.21 -9.62 0.78
CA LEU A 275 -20.01 -9.83 2.00
C LEU A 275 -19.26 -9.30 3.24
N PRO A 276 -20.00 -8.90 4.31
CA PRO A 276 -19.38 -8.28 5.50
C PRO A 276 -18.58 -9.29 6.32
N LEU A 277 -17.37 -8.90 6.72
CA LEU A 277 -16.39 -9.75 7.39
C LEU A 277 -15.70 -9.07 8.56
N ILE A 278 -15.52 -9.80 9.65
CA ILE A 278 -14.57 -9.50 10.72
C ILE A 278 -13.48 -10.56 10.68
N TYR A 279 -12.26 -10.12 10.43
CA TYR A 279 -11.08 -10.98 10.36
C TYR A 279 -10.18 -10.73 11.56
N LEU A 280 -9.88 -11.78 12.35
CA LEU A 280 -8.93 -11.71 13.46
C LEU A 280 -7.55 -12.17 12.96
N GLN A 281 -6.53 -11.37 13.20
CA GLN A 281 -5.16 -11.74 12.85
C GLN A 281 -4.26 -11.82 14.07
N GLU A 282 -3.30 -12.71 14.03
CA GLU A 282 -2.33 -12.92 15.11
C GLU A 282 -1.39 -11.72 15.23
N ASN A 283 -0.77 -11.28 14.14
CA ASN A 283 0.20 -10.20 14.21
C ASN A 283 -0.48 -8.84 14.24
N GLY A 284 -0.12 -8.02 15.21
CA GLY A 284 -0.62 -6.67 15.38
C GLY A 284 -0.27 -5.72 14.24
N PHE A 285 -0.63 -4.46 14.39
CA PHE A 285 -0.37 -3.44 13.39
C PHE A 285 0.78 -2.52 13.82
N THR A 286 1.64 -2.13 12.89
CA THR A 286 2.48 -0.92 13.07
C THR A 286 1.63 0.33 12.96
N ASP A 287 2.07 1.47 13.51
CA ASP A 287 1.32 2.73 13.44
C ASP A 287 1.07 3.23 12.01
N LEU A 288 1.94 2.82 11.09
CA LEU A 288 1.84 3.16 9.67
C LEU A 288 1.13 2.06 8.84
N ALA A 289 0.64 1.00 9.48
CA ALA A 289 -0.04 -0.08 8.77
C ALA A 289 -1.29 0.44 8.05
N LYS A 290 -1.49 -0.03 6.84
CA LYS A 290 -2.66 0.29 6.00
C LYS A 290 -3.06 -0.96 5.24
N PRO A 291 -4.36 -1.18 5.04
CA PRO A 291 -4.81 -2.28 4.21
C PRO A 291 -4.31 -2.11 2.78
N GLY A 292 -3.78 -3.16 2.19
CA GLY A 292 -3.27 -3.17 0.82
C GLY A 292 -4.14 -3.97 -0.15
N GLY A 293 -3.99 -3.72 -1.46
CA GLY A 293 -4.66 -4.48 -2.51
C GLY A 293 -6.19 -4.48 -2.37
N LYS A 294 -6.83 -5.63 -2.56
CA LYS A 294 -8.27 -5.83 -2.45
C LYS A 294 -8.83 -5.52 -1.04
N ARG A 295 -8.04 -5.68 0.03
CA ARG A 295 -8.48 -5.32 1.40
C ARG A 295 -8.75 -3.84 1.55
N MET A 296 -7.99 -2.98 0.85
CA MET A 296 -8.25 -1.55 0.84
C MET A 296 -9.64 -1.23 0.29
N GLU A 297 -10.02 -1.88 -0.81
CA GLU A 297 -11.34 -1.70 -1.42
C GLU A 297 -12.46 -2.23 -0.53
N ALA A 298 -12.23 -3.38 0.11
CA ALA A 298 -13.17 -3.96 1.07
C ALA A 298 -13.38 -3.04 2.29
N CYS A 299 -12.31 -2.43 2.83
CA CYS A 299 -12.43 -1.43 3.89
C CYS A 299 -13.20 -0.19 3.41
N ALA A 300 -12.91 0.32 2.20
CA ALA A 300 -13.58 1.49 1.64
C ALA A 300 -15.09 1.28 1.47
N ARG A 301 -15.52 0.06 1.13
CA ARG A 301 -16.93 -0.31 1.03
C ARG A 301 -17.58 -0.61 2.38
N GLY A 302 -16.84 -0.49 3.48
CA GLY A 302 -17.33 -0.85 4.81
C GLY A 302 -17.51 -2.36 5.03
N GLN A 303 -17.04 -3.18 4.10
CA GLN A 303 -17.17 -4.63 4.09
C GLN A 303 -16.30 -5.34 5.13
N LEU A 304 -15.14 -4.77 5.46
CA LEU A 304 -14.09 -5.45 6.20
C LEU A 304 -13.72 -4.71 7.48
N LEU A 305 -13.63 -5.47 8.58
CA LEU A 305 -12.94 -5.10 9.80
C LEU A 305 -11.83 -6.11 10.07
N ILE A 306 -10.63 -5.64 10.36
CA ILE A 306 -9.49 -6.47 10.75
C ILE A 306 -9.15 -6.13 12.19
N LEU A 307 -9.14 -7.13 13.06
CA LEU A 307 -8.83 -7.03 14.48
C LEU A 307 -7.53 -7.77 14.80
N ALA A 308 -6.70 -7.17 15.64
CA ALA A 308 -5.49 -7.80 16.16
C ALA A 308 -5.47 -7.61 17.69
N PRO A 309 -5.52 -8.70 18.47
CA PRO A 309 -5.51 -8.62 19.93
C PRO A 309 -4.12 -8.37 20.51
N TRP A 310 -3.07 -8.71 19.77
CA TRP A 310 -1.69 -8.60 20.23
C TRP A 310 -0.91 -7.48 19.53
N GLU A 311 0.24 -7.16 20.08
CA GLU A 311 1.14 -6.17 19.50
C GLU A 311 1.83 -6.68 18.23
N HIS A 312 2.37 -5.75 17.45
CA HIS A 312 3.10 -6.07 16.23
C HIS A 312 4.48 -6.63 16.54
N HIS A 313 4.84 -7.71 15.84
CA HIS A 313 6.19 -8.27 15.83
C HIS A 313 6.73 -8.38 14.39
N ASN A 314 8.05 -8.19 14.24
CA ASN A 314 8.72 -8.27 12.93
C ASN A 314 9.18 -9.70 12.59
N GLU A 315 9.12 -10.61 13.54
CA GLU A 315 9.56 -11.98 13.36
C GLU A 315 8.53 -12.77 12.53
N LYS A 316 9.04 -13.64 11.66
CA LYS A 316 8.21 -14.60 10.93
C LYS A 316 7.93 -15.79 11.84
N MET A 317 6.94 -15.65 12.70
CA MET A 317 6.54 -16.73 13.60
C MET A 317 5.44 -17.59 12.98
N THR A 318 5.46 -18.87 13.33
CA THR A 318 4.32 -19.76 13.10
C THR A 318 3.36 -19.61 14.27
N ILE A 319 2.11 -19.32 13.99
CA ILE A 319 1.06 -19.19 15.01
C ILE A 319 1.01 -20.46 15.88
N LYS A 320 1.07 -20.30 17.21
CA LYS A 320 1.03 -21.39 18.16
C LYS A 320 -0.40 -21.89 18.35
N ARG A 321 -0.53 -23.16 18.77
CA ARG A 321 -1.88 -23.75 19.02
C ARG A 321 -2.71 -22.94 20.02
N VAL A 322 -2.09 -22.43 21.07
CA VAL A 322 -2.74 -21.61 22.11
C VAL A 322 -3.32 -20.35 21.47
N GLN A 323 -2.55 -19.63 20.66
CA GLN A 323 -3.00 -18.43 19.95
C GLN A 323 -4.16 -18.75 18.98
N CYS A 324 -4.14 -19.93 18.34
CA CYS A 324 -5.26 -20.37 17.48
C CYS A 324 -6.54 -20.55 18.28
N LEU A 325 -6.45 -21.14 19.47
CA LEU A 325 -7.58 -21.34 20.37
C LEU A 325 -8.13 -20.01 20.90
N GLU A 326 -7.23 -19.12 21.33
CA GLU A 326 -7.58 -17.77 21.81
C GLU A 326 -8.28 -16.95 20.73
N LEU A 327 -7.78 -16.94 19.49
CA LEU A 327 -8.43 -16.22 18.38
C LEU A 327 -9.81 -16.80 18.04
N ASN A 328 -9.99 -18.13 18.12
CA ASN A 328 -11.30 -18.75 17.91
C ASN A 328 -12.26 -18.42 19.05
N GLU A 329 -11.77 -18.37 20.28
CA GLU A 329 -12.58 -17.98 21.45
C GLU A 329 -12.99 -16.51 21.35
N MET A 330 -12.09 -15.61 20.97
CA MET A 330 -12.43 -14.21 20.71
C MET A 330 -13.46 -14.07 19.59
N ALA A 331 -13.34 -14.86 18.52
CA ALA A 331 -14.34 -14.88 17.45
C ALA A 331 -15.71 -15.34 17.96
N ARG A 332 -15.75 -16.32 18.88
CA ARG A 332 -16.97 -16.78 19.52
C ARG A 332 -17.60 -15.67 20.37
N ILE A 333 -16.81 -15.02 21.24
CA ILE A 333 -17.28 -13.91 22.09
C ILE A 333 -17.84 -12.77 21.23
N ILE A 334 -17.16 -12.43 20.13
CA ILE A 334 -17.63 -11.38 19.19
C ILE A 334 -19.00 -11.76 18.58
N CYS A 335 -19.25 -13.04 18.32
CA CYS A 335 -20.50 -13.48 17.73
C CYS A 335 -21.64 -13.58 18.74
N GLU A 336 -21.35 -14.06 19.94
CA GLU A 336 -22.37 -14.31 20.96
C GLU A 336 -22.83 -13.04 21.68
N GLY A 337 -21.94 -12.03 21.82
CA GLY A 337 -22.20 -10.78 22.53
C GLY A 337 -22.68 -11.07 23.96
N ARG A 338 -21.85 -10.91 24.95
CA ARG A 338 -22.28 -11.05 26.35
C ARG A 338 -22.52 -9.69 26.97
#